data_40ad19baae416705f1da0d505096fbe0
#
_entry.id   40ad19baae416705f1da0d505096fbe0
#
_cell.length_a   1.000
_cell.length_b   1.000
_cell.length_c   1.000
_cell.angle_alpha   90.00
_cell.angle_beta   90.00
_cell.angle_gamma   90.00
#
_symmetry.space_group_name_H-M   'P 1'
#
loop_
_entity.id
_entity.type
_entity.pdbx_description
1 polymer ?
#
loop_
_entity_poly.entity_id
_entity_poly.type
_entity_poly.pdbx_seq_one_letter_code
_entity_poly.pdbx_strand_id
1 'polypeptide(L)'
;QSLWNSVWVALVVTVIAVPAAFVFAYALTRSCMPLKGIFRTVALTPLLAPSLLAAISFIYWFGNQGVLKGIFFTSIYGAPGIILSEIFAVFPHALMILITALALADARLYEAADALGTRRMRKFFTITLPGAKYGLISAALVTFTLVITDFGIPKVIGGNFDVLAKTPF
;
A
#
# COMPACT_ATOMS: atom_id res chain seq x y z
N GLN A 1 -11.86 -13.08 18.97
CA GLN A 1 -12.33 -12.68 17.63
C GLN A 1 -11.62 -11.42 17.13
N SER A 2 -11.46 -10.39 17.96
CA SER A 2 -10.81 -9.13 17.60
C SER A 2 -9.37 -9.29 17.10
N LEU A 3 -8.58 -10.14 17.75
CA LEU A 3 -7.20 -10.43 17.31
C LEU A 3 -7.16 -11.08 15.93
N TRP A 4 -8.04 -12.05 15.69
CA TRP A 4 -8.16 -12.71 14.39
C TRP A 4 -8.55 -11.73 13.28
N ASN A 5 -9.52 -10.87 13.56
CA ASN A 5 -9.95 -9.83 12.63
C ASN A 5 -8.82 -8.86 12.28
N SER A 6 -8.02 -8.45 13.28
CA SER A 6 -6.87 -7.55 13.05
C SER A 6 -5.80 -8.21 12.18
N VAL A 7 -5.45 -9.46 12.47
CA VAL A 7 -4.46 -10.21 11.68
C VAL A 7 -4.96 -10.39 10.26
N TRP A 8 -6.23 -10.74 10.08
CA TRP A 8 -6.84 -10.92 8.76
C TRP A 8 -6.83 -9.62 7.94
N VAL A 9 -7.27 -8.51 8.55
CA VAL A 9 -7.24 -7.18 7.90
C VAL A 9 -5.81 -6.80 7.52
N ALA A 10 -4.86 -6.94 8.46
CA ALA A 10 -3.46 -6.61 8.20
C ALA A 10 -2.86 -7.47 7.07
N LEU A 11 -3.20 -8.75 6.99
CA LEU A 11 -2.78 -9.62 5.90
C LEU A 11 -3.37 -9.18 4.56
N VAL A 12 -4.68 -8.94 4.51
CA VAL A 12 -5.35 -8.51 3.26
C VAL A 12 -4.79 -7.19 2.76
N VAL A 13 -4.64 -6.21 3.65
CA VAL A 13 -4.06 -4.90 3.30
C VAL A 13 -2.64 -5.06 2.79
N THR A 14 -1.80 -5.85 3.47
CA THR A 14 -0.40 -6.09 3.06
C THR A 14 -0.34 -6.76 1.69
N VAL A 15 -1.14 -7.79 1.45
CA VAL A 15 -1.17 -8.53 0.17
C VAL A 15 -1.64 -7.65 -1.00
N ILE A 16 -2.44 -6.62 -0.75
CA ILE A 16 -2.90 -5.69 -1.78
C ILE A 16 -1.94 -4.49 -1.92
N ALA A 17 -1.59 -3.84 -0.80
CA ALA A 17 -0.83 -2.60 -0.82
C ALA A 17 0.62 -2.80 -1.29
N VAL A 18 1.30 -3.87 -0.86
CA VAL A 18 2.71 -4.08 -1.18
C VAL A 18 2.93 -4.40 -2.67
N PRO A 19 2.17 -5.30 -3.32
CA PRO A 19 2.29 -5.50 -4.77
C PRO A 19 1.91 -4.25 -5.57
N ALA A 20 0.86 -3.52 -5.17
CA ALA A 20 0.47 -2.28 -5.82
C ALA A 20 1.59 -1.23 -5.73
N ALA A 21 2.17 -1.05 -4.54
CA ALA A 21 3.31 -0.17 -4.31
C ALA A 21 4.55 -0.61 -5.10
N PHE A 22 4.78 -1.93 -5.23
CA PHE A 22 5.90 -2.46 -6.01
C PHE A 22 5.75 -2.16 -7.51
N VAL A 23 4.56 -2.37 -8.08
CA VAL A 23 4.29 -2.01 -9.48
C VAL A 23 4.50 -0.52 -9.71
N PHE A 24 4.01 0.32 -8.79
CA PHE A 24 4.17 1.75 -8.89
C PHE A 24 5.63 2.20 -8.72
N ALA A 25 6.36 1.63 -7.74
CA ALA A 25 7.80 1.86 -7.55
C ALA A 25 8.61 1.43 -8.78
N TYR A 26 8.28 0.29 -9.37
CA TYR A 26 8.90 -0.19 -10.61
C TYR A 26 8.64 0.78 -11.76
N ALA A 27 7.41 1.27 -11.93
CA ALA A 27 7.07 2.27 -12.93
C ALA A 27 7.87 3.57 -12.74
N LEU A 28 8.00 4.05 -11.51
CA LEU A 28 8.76 5.27 -11.21
C LEU A 28 10.27 5.12 -11.43
N THR A 29 10.84 3.94 -11.15
CA THR A 29 12.30 3.73 -11.19
C THR A 29 12.80 3.20 -12.52
N ARG A 30 12.05 2.31 -13.18
CA ARG A 30 12.51 1.51 -14.33
C ARG A 30 11.78 1.79 -15.63
N SER A 31 10.71 2.58 -15.66
CA SER A 31 10.04 2.95 -16.91
C SER A 31 10.44 4.36 -17.37
N CYS A 32 10.22 4.67 -18.64
CA CYS A 32 10.38 6.02 -19.19
C CYS A 32 9.11 6.87 -19.02
N MET A 33 8.39 6.71 -17.93
CA MET A 33 7.14 7.44 -17.65
C MET A 33 7.40 8.95 -17.56
N PRO A 34 6.62 9.80 -18.26
CA PRO A 34 6.72 11.25 -18.11
C PRO A 34 6.25 11.68 -16.72
N LEU A 35 6.68 12.84 -16.26
CA LEU A 35 6.23 13.48 -15.01
C LEU A 35 6.42 12.63 -13.73
N LYS A 36 7.43 11.77 -13.69
CA LYS A 36 7.73 10.89 -12.52
C LYS A 36 7.75 11.65 -11.19
N GLY A 37 8.31 12.86 -11.18
CA GLY A 37 8.38 13.69 -9.98
C GLY A 37 7.00 14.02 -9.42
N ILE A 38 6.06 14.41 -10.29
CA ILE A 38 4.67 14.72 -9.89
C ILE A 38 3.99 13.47 -9.33
N PHE A 39 4.05 12.35 -10.05
CA PHE A 39 3.44 11.10 -9.59
C PHE A 39 4.03 10.63 -8.26
N ARG A 40 5.35 10.75 -8.08
CA ARG A 40 6.01 10.44 -6.81
C ARG A 40 5.53 11.35 -5.68
N THR A 41 5.48 12.66 -5.90
CA THR A 41 5.03 13.63 -4.90
C THR A 41 3.58 13.38 -4.50
N VAL A 42 2.68 13.22 -5.48
CA VAL A 42 1.26 12.94 -5.22
C VAL A 42 1.09 11.63 -4.44
N ALA A 43 1.80 10.57 -4.83
CA ALA A 43 1.70 9.27 -4.14
C ALA A 43 2.26 9.27 -2.72
N LEU A 44 3.21 10.17 -2.41
CA LEU A 44 3.80 10.32 -1.08
C LEU A 44 3.09 11.37 -0.22
N THR A 45 2.22 12.19 -0.79
CA THR A 45 1.47 13.23 -0.05
C THR A 45 0.71 12.68 1.16
N PRO A 46 0.06 11.49 1.11
CA PRO A 46 -0.64 10.94 2.27
C PRO A 46 0.25 10.68 3.50
N LEU A 47 1.59 10.57 3.34
CA LEU A 47 2.51 10.46 4.48
C LEU A 47 2.42 11.66 5.45
N LEU A 48 2.02 12.81 4.94
CA LEU A 48 1.91 14.05 5.74
C LEU A 48 0.58 14.12 6.50
N ALA A 49 -0.36 13.24 6.18
CA ALA A 49 -1.68 13.20 6.79
C ALA A 49 -1.76 12.11 7.87
N PRO A 50 -2.36 12.37 9.04
CA PRO A 50 -2.67 11.33 10.01
C PRO A 50 -3.61 10.26 9.41
N SER A 51 -3.46 8.98 9.79
CA SER A 51 -4.30 7.88 9.31
C SER A 51 -5.79 8.13 9.51
N LEU A 52 -6.15 8.79 10.61
CA LEU A 52 -7.52 9.20 10.92
C LEU A 52 -8.16 10.05 9.80
N LEU A 53 -7.39 10.94 9.17
CA LEU A 53 -7.89 11.77 8.06
C LEU A 53 -8.27 10.93 6.85
N ALA A 54 -7.55 9.85 6.57
CA ALA A 54 -7.92 8.93 5.49
C ALA A 54 -9.31 8.35 5.73
N ALA A 55 -9.58 7.81 6.92
CA ALA A 55 -10.88 7.26 7.27
C ALA A 55 -12.02 8.28 7.17
N ILE A 56 -11.80 9.49 7.72
CA ILE A 56 -12.79 10.58 7.65
C ILE A 56 -13.06 10.96 6.20
N SER A 57 -12.04 11.09 5.36
CA SER A 57 -12.19 11.41 3.93
C SER A 57 -13.01 10.35 3.21
N PHE A 58 -12.76 9.07 3.46
CA PHE A 58 -13.56 7.99 2.86
C PHE A 58 -15.02 8.03 3.31
N ILE A 59 -15.31 8.39 4.57
CA ILE A 59 -16.69 8.59 5.05
C ILE A 59 -17.37 9.75 4.33
N TYR A 60 -16.68 10.88 4.14
CA TYR A 60 -17.24 12.03 3.40
C TYR A 60 -17.53 11.71 1.92
N TRP A 61 -16.70 10.88 1.28
CA TRP A 61 -16.91 10.50 -0.11
C TRP A 61 -17.95 9.40 -0.28
N PHE A 62 -17.88 8.34 0.51
CA PHE A 62 -18.60 7.07 0.30
C PHE A 62 -19.55 6.69 1.44
N GLY A 63 -19.62 7.47 2.52
CA GLY A 63 -20.53 7.22 3.63
C GLY A 63 -22.00 7.44 3.26
N ASN A 64 -22.89 7.22 4.22
CA ASN A 64 -24.33 7.29 4.04
C ASN A 64 -24.84 8.64 3.50
N GLN A 65 -24.12 9.72 3.78
CA GLN A 65 -24.39 11.09 3.27
C GLN A 65 -23.31 11.57 2.31
N GLY A 66 -22.43 10.67 1.86
CA GLY A 66 -21.32 11.00 0.99
C GLY A 66 -21.76 11.32 -0.45
N VAL A 67 -20.92 12.09 -1.15
CA VAL A 67 -21.17 12.53 -2.54
C VAL A 67 -21.26 11.33 -3.49
N LEU A 68 -20.53 10.26 -3.22
CA LEU A 68 -20.45 9.05 -4.04
C LEU A 68 -21.15 7.84 -3.37
N LYS A 69 -22.16 8.12 -2.52
CA LYS A 69 -22.97 7.04 -1.94
C LYS A 69 -23.58 6.19 -3.07
N GLY A 70 -23.50 4.87 -2.92
CA GLY A 70 -24.08 3.92 -3.89
C GLY A 70 -23.08 3.38 -4.92
N ILE A 71 -21.84 3.88 -4.99
CA ILE A 71 -20.79 3.23 -5.80
C ILE A 71 -20.42 1.89 -5.18
N PHE A 72 -20.39 1.79 -3.87
CA PHE A 72 -20.24 0.52 -3.18
C PHE A 72 -21.61 -0.13 -2.99
N PHE A 73 -21.77 -1.35 -3.47
CA PHE A 73 -22.99 -2.16 -3.27
C PHE A 73 -23.25 -2.50 -1.79
N THR A 74 -22.26 -2.30 -0.93
CA THR A 74 -22.32 -2.51 0.52
C THR A 74 -21.89 -1.23 1.24
N SER A 75 -22.26 -1.12 2.53
CA SER A 75 -21.83 0.00 3.36
C SER A 75 -20.32 0.10 3.43
N ILE A 76 -19.78 1.33 3.35
CA ILE A 76 -18.36 1.61 3.56
C ILE A 76 -17.93 1.33 5.02
N TYR A 77 -18.88 1.29 5.96
CA TYR A 77 -18.59 1.01 7.36
C TYR A 77 -18.31 -0.47 7.59
N GLY A 78 -17.30 -0.76 8.44
CA GLY A 78 -16.85 -2.12 8.74
C GLY A 78 -15.55 -2.51 8.03
N ALA A 79 -15.35 -3.80 7.81
CA ALA A 79 -14.12 -4.34 7.21
C ALA A 79 -13.75 -3.72 5.85
N PRO A 80 -14.67 -3.49 4.89
CA PRO A 80 -14.30 -2.91 3.60
C PRO A 80 -13.72 -1.51 3.72
N GLY A 81 -14.32 -0.66 4.56
CA GLY A 81 -13.84 0.69 4.77
C GLY A 81 -12.51 0.74 5.52
N ILE A 82 -12.30 -0.15 6.51
CA ILE A 82 -11.02 -0.29 7.17
C ILE A 82 -9.96 -0.65 6.15
N ILE A 83 -10.15 -1.71 5.37
CA ILE A 83 -9.19 -2.20 4.38
C ILE A 83 -8.84 -1.10 3.37
N LEU A 84 -9.83 -0.40 2.82
CA LEU A 84 -9.60 0.64 1.82
C LEU A 84 -8.83 1.83 2.40
N SER A 85 -9.21 2.29 3.59
CA SER A 85 -8.54 3.40 4.28
C SER A 85 -7.12 3.05 4.69
N GLU A 86 -6.91 1.82 5.16
CA GLU A 86 -5.59 1.30 5.51
C GLU A 86 -4.67 1.20 4.29
N ILE A 87 -5.16 0.65 3.17
CA ILE A 87 -4.39 0.60 1.92
C ILE A 87 -3.91 2.00 1.54
N PHE A 88 -4.80 2.98 1.58
CA PHE A 88 -4.46 4.36 1.25
C PHE A 88 -3.41 4.95 2.20
N ALA A 89 -3.53 4.69 3.50
CA ALA A 89 -2.62 5.20 4.53
C ALA A 89 -1.24 4.55 4.48
N VAL A 90 -1.15 3.24 4.24
CA VAL A 90 0.13 2.51 4.27
C VAL A 90 0.84 2.45 2.91
N PHE A 91 0.11 2.68 1.82
CA PHE A 91 0.66 2.64 0.46
C PHE A 91 1.92 3.49 0.28
N PRO A 92 1.97 4.76 0.72
CA PRO A 92 3.15 5.60 0.56
C PRO A 92 4.35 5.11 1.38
N HIS A 93 4.14 4.46 2.53
CA HIS A 93 5.22 3.85 3.32
C HIS A 93 5.85 2.68 2.57
N ALA A 94 5.02 1.75 2.07
CA ALA A 94 5.48 0.64 1.24
C ALA A 94 6.19 1.15 -0.03
N LEU A 95 5.61 2.16 -0.68
CA LEU A 95 6.17 2.77 -1.89
C LEU A 95 7.57 3.33 -1.64
N MET A 96 7.79 4.06 -0.54
CA MET A 96 9.08 4.67 -0.22
C MET A 96 10.16 3.61 0.01
N ILE A 97 9.83 2.53 0.74
CA ILE A 97 10.75 1.40 0.95
C ILE A 97 11.11 0.75 -0.39
N LEU A 98 10.12 0.52 -1.24
CA LEU A 98 10.33 -0.18 -2.51
C LEU A 98 11.04 0.67 -3.56
N ILE A 99 10.80 1.99 -3.60
CA ILE A 99 11.60 2.91 -4.44
C ILE A 99 13.07 2.83 -4.04
N THR A 100 13.36 2.87 -2.74
CA THR A 100 14.73 2.81 -2.23
C THR A 100 15.38 1.47 -2.58
N ALA A 101 14.67 0.36 -2.36
CA ALA A 101 15.17 -0.98 -2.68
C ALA A 101 15.48 -1.14 -4.18
N LEU A 102 14.61 -0.64 -5.06
CA LEU A 102 14.82 -0.70 -6.50
C LEU A 102 15.92 0.26 -6.99
N ALA A 103 16.12 1.39 -6.30
CA ALA A 103 17.16 2.34 -6.61
C ALA A 103 18.57 1.80 -6.28
N LEU A 104 18.68 0.96 -5.24
CA LEU A 104 19.93 0.32 -4.83
C LEU A 104 20.31 -0.89 -5.71
N ALA A 105 19.43 -1.36 -6.58
CA ALA A 105 19.71 -2.46 -7.49
C ALA A 105 20.78 -2.06 -8.53
N ASP A 106 21.79 -2.91 -8.70
CA ASP A 106 22.94 -2.65 -9.58
C ASP A 106 22.52 -2.46 -11.04
N ALA A 107 22.79 -1.27 -11.56
CA ALA A 107 22.48 -0.91 -12.94
C ALA A 107 23.28 -1.79 -13.95
N ARG A 108 24.49 -2.24 -13.58
CA ARG A 108 25.34 -3.07 -14.45
C ARG A 108 24.69 -4.38 -14.85
N LEU A 109 23.87 -4.97 -13.95
CA LEU A 109 23.14 -6.20 -14.25
C LEU A 109 22.10 -5.98 -15.35
N TYR A 110 21.47 -4.80 -15.39
CA TYR A 110 20.52 -4.45 -16.44
C TYR A 110 21.22 -4.18 -17.77
N GLU A 111 22.36 -3.48 -17.74
CA GLU A 111 23.18 -3.21 -18.93
C GLU A 111 23.72 -4.51 -19.54
N ALA A 112 24.22 -5.43 -18.73
CA ALA A 112 24.68 -6.75 -19.19
C ALA A 112 23.53 -7.56 -19.81
N ALA A 113 22.35 -7.54 -19.18
CA ALA A 113 21.18 -8.22 -19.71
C ALA A 113 20.68 -7.60 -21.03
N ASP A 114 20.83 -6.27 -21.20
CA ASP A 114 20.49 -5.58 -22.45
C ASP A 114 21.49 -5.95 -23.56
N ALA A 115 22.78 -5.97 -23.24
CA ALA A 115 23.82 -6.41 -24.18
C ALA A 115 23.62 -7.86 -24.67
N LEU A 116 23.07 -8.72 -23.80
CA LEU A 116 22.71 -10.11 -24.15
C LEU A 116 21.35 -10.25 -24.85
N GLY A 117 20.65 -9.14 -25.17
CA GLY A 117 19.35 -9.16 -25.82
C GLY A 117 18.22 -9.78 -24.97
N THR A 118 18.36 -9.77 -23.64
CA THR A 118 17.40 -10.41 -22.73
C THR A 118 16.05 -9.70 -22.77
N ARG A 119 14.95 -10.46 -22.94
CA ARG A 119 13.58 -9.93 -22.95
C ARG A 119 13.20 -9.28 -21.61
N ARG A 120 12.36 -8.22 -21.65
CA ARG A 120 11.94 -7.45 -20.47
C ARG A 120 11.37 -8.31 -19.33
N MET A 121 10.50 -9.28 -19.65
CA MET A 121 9.92 -10.19 -18.67
C MET A 121 10.99 -11.07 -17.98
N ARG A 122 11.97 -11.55 -18.72
CA ARG A 122 13.07 -12.32 -18.14
C ARG A 122 13.91 -11.46 -17.21
N LYS A 123 14.25 -10.22 -17.58
CA LYS A 123 14.94 -9.26 -16.70
C LYS A 123 14.16 -9.00 -15.41
N PHE A 124 12.83 -8.87 -15.50
CA PHE A 124 11.98 -8.66 -14.35
C PHE A 124 12.10 -9.81 -13.33
N PHE A 125 11.97 -11.07 -13.77
CA PHE A 125 12.01 -12.22 -12.88
C PHE A 125 13.42 -12.62 -12.43
N THR A 126 14.47 -12.34 -13.22
CA THR A 126 15.84 -12.78 -12.92
C THR A 126 16.68 -11.70 -12.22
N ILE A 127 16.39 -10.43 -12.43
CA ILE A 127 17.17 -9.32 -11.87
C ILE A 127 16.33 -8.47 -10.92
N THR A 128 15.18 -7.94 -11.41
CA THR A 128 14.40 -6.97 -10.64
C THR A 128 13.79 -7.59 -9.38
N LEU A 129 13.07 -8.68 -9.52
CA LEU A 129 12.37 -9.32 -8.41
C LEU A 129 13.33 -9.91 -7.37
N PRO A 130 14.40 -10.65 -7.74
CA PRO A 130 15.37 -11.10 -6.76
C PRO A 130 16.14 -9.96 -6.10
N GLY A 131 16.48 -8.90 -6.84
CA GLY A 131 17.15 -7.71 -6.30
C GLY A 131 16.29 -6.94 -5.29
N ALA A 132 14.98 -6.93 -5.49
CA ALA A 132 14.02 -6.24 -4.62
C ALA A 132 13.49 -7.10 -3.47
N LYS A 133 13.86 -8.38 -3.36
CA LYS A 133 13.26 -9.33 -2.39
C LYS A 133 13.30 -8.84 -0.95
N TYR A 134 14.41 -8.29 -0.51
CA TYR A 134 14.56 -7.77 0.86
C TYR A 134 13.72 -6.50 1.07
N GLY A 135 13.62 -5.65 0.05
CA GLY A 135 12.71 -4.50 0.06
C GLY A 135 11.25 -4.92 0.15
N LEU A 136 10.85 -5.97 -0.58
CA LEU A 136 9.50 -6.53 -0.51
C LEU A 136 9.18 -7.10 0.88
N ILE A 137 10.11 -7.85 1.47
CA ILE A 137 9.95 -8.39 2.83
C ILE A 137 9.85 -7.24 3.83
N SER A 138 10.73 -6.24 3.75
CA SER A 138 10.70 -5.07 4.63
C SER A 138 9.41 -4.27 4.48
N ALA A 139 8.97 -4.02 3.25
CA ALA A 139 7.70 -3.34 2.99
C ALA A 139 6.52 -4.12 3.56
N ALA A 140 6.49 -5.44 3.40
CA ALA A 140 5.42 -6.28 3.94
C ALA A 140 5.39 -6.27 5.47
N LEU A 141 6.53 -6.40 6.13
CA LEU A 141 6.62 -6.36 7.60
C LEU A 141 6.20 -4.99 8.15
N VAL A 142 6.69 -3.90 7.57
CA VAL A 142 6.33 -2.54 7.99
C VAL A 142 4.84 -2.29 7.77
N THR A 143 4.31 -2.62 6.59
CA THR A 143 2.88 -2.45 6.29
C THR A 143 2.01 -3.24 7.26
N PHE A 144 2.33 -4.53 7.47
CA PHE A 144 1.61 -5.38 8.41
C PHE A 144 1.61 -4.80 9.83
N THR A 145 2.78 -4.34 10.30
CA THR A 145 2.92 -3.75 11.63
C THR A 145 2.12 -2.46 11.76
N LEU A 146 2.18 -1.58 10.76
CA LEU A 146 1.43 -0.32 10.77
C LEU A 146 -0.08 -0.57 10.86
N VAL A 147 -0.61 -1.49 10.04
CA VAL A 147 -2.04 -1.80 10.02
C VAL A 147 -2.51 -2.44 11.33
N ILE A 148 -1.75 -3.40 11.89
CA ILE A 148 -2.18 -4.08 13.11
C ILE A 148 -2.15 -3.16 14.35
N THR A 149 -1.32 -2.12 14.30
CA THR A 149 -1.17 -1.14 15.39
C THR A 149 -1.98 0.13 15.18
N ASP A 150 -2.59 0.33 14.00
CA ASP A 150 -3.40 1.52 13.78
C ASP A 150 -4.73 1.47 14.56
N PHE A 151 -4.95 2.51 15.33
CA PHE A 151 -6.16 2.71 16.11
C PHE A 151 -7.15 3.66 15.43
N GLY A 152 -6.64 4.61 14.65
CA GLY A 152 -7.42 5.73 14.12
C GLY A 152 -8.49 5.29 13.13
N ILE A 153 -8.09 4.55 12.12
CA ILE A 153 -8.99 4.09 11.04
C ILE A 153 -10.10 3.18 11.59
N PRO A 154 -9.79 2.09 12.34
CA PRO A 154 -10.83 1.22 12.88
C PRO A 154 -11.80 1.92 13.83
N LYS A 155 -11.33 2.92 14.57
CA LYS A 155 -12.17 3.68 15.50
C LYS A 155 -13.26 4.47 14.81
N VAL A 156 -12.96 5.03 13.62
CA VAL A 156 -13.84 5.95 12.91
C VAL A 156 -14.73 5.24 11.90
N ILE A 157 -14.18 4.32 11.09
CA ILE A 157 -14.92 3.69 9.98
C ILE A 157 -15.33 2.24 10.28
N GLY A 158 -14.81 1.65 11.35
CA GLY A 158 -15.01 0.23 11.68
C GLY A 158 -16.45 -0.16 12.02
N GLY A 159 -17.34 0.78 12.36
CA GLY A 159 -18.72 0.44 12.71
C GLY A 159 -18.80 -0.65 13.80
N ASN A 160 -19.50 -1.74 13.51
CA ASN A 160 -19.63 -2.90 14.41
C ASN A 160 -18.53 -3.97 14.22
N PHE A 161 -17.53 -3.71 13.35
CA PHE A 161 -16.43 -4.63 13.14
C PHE A 161 -15.35 -4.42 14.19
N ASP A 162 -15.14 -5.43 15.05
CA ASP A 162 -14.20 -5.37 16.15
C ASP A 162 -12.80 -5.81 15.71
N VAL A 163 -11.84 -4.94 15.91
CA VAL A 163 -10.40 -5.20 15.78
C VAL A 163 -9.71 -4.95 17.12
N LEU A 164 -8.49 -5.49 17.27
CA LEU A 164 -7.73 -5.44 18.52
C LEU A 164 -7.57 -4.00 19.04
N ALA A 165 -7.23 -3.08 18.17
CA ALA A 165 -7.02 -1.68 18.51
C ALA A 165 -8.29 -0.95 18.98
N LYS A 166 -9.48 -1.47 18.70
CA LYS A 166 -10.78 -0.89 19.10
C LYS A 166 -11.31 -1.42 20.41
N THR A 167 -10.89 -2.61 20.84
CA THR A 167 -11.34 -3.23 22.11
C THR A 167 -10.75 -2.48 23.31
N PRO A 168 -11.58 -1.88 24.19
CA PRO A 168 -11.09 -1.38 25.47
C PRO A 168 -10.59 -2.55 26.32
N PHE A 169 -9.47 -2.35 27.00
CA PHE A 169 -8.95 -3.27 28.02
C PHE A 169 -9.85 -3.28 29.24
#